data_8fe38fe93871c5414dedc310f3d913e9
#
_entry.id   8fe38fe93871c5414dedc310f3d913e9
#
_cell.length_a   1.000
_cell.length_b   1.000
_cell.length_c   1.000
_cell.angle_alpha   90.00
_cell.angle_beta   90.00
_cell.angle_gamma   90.00
#
_symmetry.space_group_name_H-M   'P 1'
#
loop_
_entity.id
_entity.type
_entity.pdbx_description
1 polymer ?
#
loop_
_entity_poly.entity_id
_entity_poly.type
_entity_poly.pdbx_seq_one_letter_code
_entity_poly.pdbx_strand_id
1 'polypeptide(L)'
;MAELELSAEEFDEQHERRLTALQGVVERRKHARYAVDAWAEVMVTDGRMLFRGRVLDISVGGCYIETEARLRLAPWTPVEVIFRLNDEVFRCDATTRMIRTKGAGFLFSNLNAKMQTELERLIRELSEG
;
A
#
# COMPACT_ATOMS: atom_id res chain seq x y z
N MET A 1 -0.97 8.89 -26.73
CA MET A 1 -0.14 9.09 -25.58
C MET A 1 0.14 7.76 -24.92
N ALA A 2 1.37 7.38 -25.02
CA ALA A 2 1.76 6.05 -24.54
C ALA A 2 1.51 5.85 -23.05
N GLU A 3 1.68 6.91 -22.28
CA GLU A 3 1.52 6.79 -20.85
C GLU A 3 0.10 6.46 -20.43
N LEU A 4 -0.86 6.70 -21.31
CA LEU A 4 -2.25 6.37 -21.01
C LEU A 4 -2.50 4.87 -21.06
N GLU A 5 -1.60 4.12 -21.64
CA GLU A 5 -1.73 2.68 -21.76
C GLU A 5 -1.17 1.94 -20.55
N LEU A 6 -0.45 2.64 -19.70
CA LEU A 6 0.14 2.04 -18.52
C LEU A 6 -0.73 2.34 -17.29
N SER A 7 -0.88 1.37 -16.42
CA SER A 7 -1.44 1.64 -15.11
C SER A 7 -0.44 2.47 -14.31
N ALA A 8 -0.93 3.13 -13.26
CA ALA A 8 -0.04 3.90 -12.39
C ALA A 8 1.03 3.01 -11.78
N GLU A 9 0.68 1.79 -11.43
CA GLU A 9 1.63 0.85 -10.85
C GLU A 9 2.73 0.47 -11.83
N GLU A 10 2.36 0.20 -13.09
CA GLU A 10 3.32 -0.14 -14.11
C GLU A 10 4.28 1.01 -14.39
N PHE A 11 3.73 2.23 -14.43
CA PHE A 11 4.55 3.41 -14.64
C PHE A 11 5.55 3.59 -13.50
N ASP A 12 5.10 3.43 -12.26
CA ASP A 12 5.98 3.56 -11.10
C ASP A 12 7.09 2.53 -11.11
N GLU A 13 6.77 1.29 -11.46
CA GLU A 13 7.78 0.23 -11.50
C GLU A 13 8.84 0.52 -12.55
N GLN A 14 8.42 0.97 -13.73
CA GLN A 14 9.36 1.31 -14.78
C GLN A 14 10.22 2.49 -14.38
N HIS A 15 9.64 3.47 -13.73
CA HIS A 15 10.36 4.63 -13.27
C HIS A 15 11.41 4.25 -12.23
N GLU A 16 11.06 3.40 -11.29
CA GLU A 16 12.00 2.92 -10.27
C GLU A 16 13.18 2.17 -10.91
N ARG A 17 12.89 1.31 -11.87
CA ARG A 17 13.96 0.56 -12.54
C ARG A 17 14.89 1.50 -13.26
N ARG A 18 14.36 2.51 -13.92
CA ARG A 18 15.17 3.46 -14.66
C ARG A 18 16.07 4.25 -13.72
N LEU A 19 15.54 4.72 -12.61
CA LEU A 19 16.34 5.45 -11.65
C LEU A 19 17.45 4.59 -11.07
N THR A 20 17.13 3.35 -10.75
CA THR A 20 18.11 2.41 -10.22
C THR A 20 19.23 2.19 -11.22
N ALA A 21 18.89 1.96 -12.48
CA ALA A 21 19.89 1.74 -13.51
C ALA A 21 20.79 2.97 -13.68
N LEU A 22 20.21 4.16 -13.68
CA LEU A 22 20.97 5.39 -13.85
C LEU A 22 21.92 5.64 -12.71
N GLN A 23 21.52 5.26 -11.51
CA GLN A 23 22.33 5.50 -10.32
C GLN A 23 23.28 4.37 -10.01
N GLY A 24 23.18 3.25 -10.73
CA GLY A 24 23.99 2.08 -10.44
C GLY A 24 23.63 1.42 -9.13
N VAL A 25 22.42 1.66 -8.63
CA VAL A 25 21.94 1.08 -7.39
C VAL A 25 21.19 -0.20 -7.70
N VAL A 26 21.41 -1.24 -6.91
CA VAL A 26 20.77 -2.54 -7.13
C VAL A 26 19.38 -2.57 -6.53
N GLU A 27 19.19 -1.99 -5.36
CA GLU A 27 17.93 -2.00 -4.63
C GLU A 27 16.92 -1.09 -5.31
N ARG A 28 15.82 -1.65 -5.79
CA ARG A 28 14.81 -0.86 -6.47
C ARG A 28 13.66 -0.43 -5.59
N ARG A 29 13.41 -1.19 -4.55
CA ARG A 29 12.36 -0.87 -3.60
C ARG A 29 13.01 -0.62 -2.26
N LYS A 30 12.55 0.43 -1.62
CA LYS A 30 13.04 0.76 -0.30
C LYS A 30 12.67 -0.33 0.70
N HIS A 31 11.51 -0.96 0.50
CA HIS A 31 11.00 -1.97 1.41
C HIS A 31 10.51 -3.18 0.62
N ALA A 32 10.79 -4.36 1.14
CA ALA A 32 10.30 -5.59 0.55
C ALA A 32 8.80 -5.71 0.77
N ARG A 33 8.11 -6.29 -0.21
CA ARG A 33 6.68 -6.52 -0.16
C ARG A 33 6.41 -7.99 0.02
N TYR A 34 5.40 -8.30 0.81
CA TYR A 34 5.02 -9.68 1.11
C TYR A 34 3.56 -9.90 0.78
N ALA A 35 3.27 -10.99 0.07
CA ALA A 35 1.90 -11.34 -0.27
C ALA A 35 1.14 -11.73 0.99
N VAL A 36 -0.07 -11.22 1.12
CA VAL A 36 -0.95 -11.54 2.24
C VAL A 36 -2.37 -11.66 1.73
N ASP A 37 -3.26 -12.09 2.59
CA ASP A 37 -4.69 -12.17 2.28
C ASP A 37 -5.44 -11.74 3.52
N ALA A 38 -5.76 -10.47 3.58
CA ALA A 38 -6.42 -9.89 4.75
C ALA A 38 -7.50 -8.92 4.31
N TRP A 39 -8.63 -8.93 5.01
CA TRP A 39 -9.67 -7.93 4.77
C TRP A 39 -9.26 -6.61 5.37
N ALA A 40 -9.63 -5.55 4.68
CA ALA A 40 -9.34 -4.21 5.13
C ALA A 40 -10.50 -3.28 4.87
N GLU A 41 -10.58 -2.25 5.69
CA GLU A 41 -11.50 -1.14 5.49
C GLU A 41 -10.67 0.12 5.31
N VAL A 42 -11.06 0.93 4.34
CA VAL A 42 -10.39 2.20 4.06
C VAL A 42 -11.37 3.31 4.37
N MET A 43 -10.98 4.21 5.23
CA MET A 43 -11.84 5.28 5.74
C MET A 43 -11.21 6.63 5.51
N VAL A 44 -12.02 7.63 5.21
CA VAL A 44 -11.54 9.00 5.19
C VAL A 44 -11.40 9.51 6.61
N THR A 45 -10.69 10.63 6.76
CA THR A 45 -10.37 11.16 8.09
C THR A 45 -11.58 11.52 8.92
N ASP A 46 -12.73 11.77 8.30
CA ASP A 46 -13.96 12.09 9.03
C ASP A 46 -14.69 10.84 9.53
N GLY A 47 -14.13 9.66 9.35
CA GLY A 47 -14.70 8.43 9.85
C GLY A 47 -15.62 7.70 8.91
N ARG A 48 -15.84 8.24 7.71
CA ARG A 48 -16.68 7.55 6.74
C ARG A 48 -15.88 6.47 6.03
N MET A 49 -16.49 5.30 5.86
CA MET A 49 -15.87 4.22 5.13
C MET A 49 -15.94 4.50 3.64
N LEU A 50 -14.80 4.47 2.97
CA LEU A 50 -14.75 4.61 1.52
C LEU A 50 -15.03 3.28 0.84
N PHE A 51 -14.36 2.23 1.28
CA PHE A 51 -14.59 0.91 0.70
C PHE A 51 -13.97 -0.15 1.58
N ARG A 52 -14.34 -1.39 1.29
CA ARG A 52 -13.78 -2.58 1.91
C ARG A 52 -13.11 -3.40 0.83
N GLY A 53 -11.98 -4.01 1.15
CA GLY A 53 -11.24 -4.79 0.17
C GLY A 53 -10.29 -5.76 0.81
N ARG A 54 -9.42 -6.34 -0.03
CA ARG A 54 -8.40 -7.28 0.42
C ARG A 54 -7.03 -6.68 0.26
N VAL A 55 -6.24 -6.76 1.31
CA VAL A 55 -4.82 -6.45 1.22
C VAL A 55 -4.16 -7.61 0.51
N LEU A 56 -3.55 -7.34 -0.63
CA LEU A 56 -2.87 -8.36 -1.41
C LEU A 56 -1.38 -8.43 -1.12
N ASP A 57 -0.79 -7.31 -0.77
CA ASP A 57 0.61 -7.29 -0.35
C ASP A 57 0.82 -6.15 0.63
N ILE A 58 1.89 -6.26 1.41
CA ILE A 58 2.20 -5.29 2.45
C ILE A 58 3.70 -5.19 2.63
N SER A 59 4.14 -3.97 2.97
CA SER A 59 5.51 -3.68 3.40
C SER A 59 5.45 -2.73 4.58
N VAL A 60 6.61 -2.39 5.13
CA VAL A 60 6.62 -1.37 6.19
C VAL A 60 6.22 0.01 5.67
N GLY A 61 6.27 0.22 4.37
CA GLY A 61 5.95 1.51 3.76
C GLY A 61 4.53 1.64 3.25
N GLY A 62 3.82 0.53 3.08
CA GLY A 62 2.47 0.61 2.52
C GLY A 62 1.88 -0.73 2.15
N CYS A 63 0.76 -0.68 1.45
CA CYS A 63 0.08 -1.90 1.04
C CYS A 63 -0.70 -1.65 -0.24
N TYR A 64 -1.11 -2.74 -0.89
CA TYR A 64 -2.01 -2.68 -2.03
C TYR A 64 -3.32 -3.35 -1.64
N ILE A 65 -4.43 -2.69 -1.92
CA ILE A 65 -5.76 -3.21 -1.57
C ILE A 65 -6.59 -3.33 -2.83
N GLU A 66 -7.15 -4.52 -3.03
CA GLU A 66 -8.05 -4.81 -4.12
C GLU A 66 -9.48 -4.74 -3.61
N THR A 67 -10.38 -4.21 -4.44
CA THR A 67 -11.81 -4.15 -4.10
C THR A 67 -12.61 -4.56 -5.32
N GLU A 68 -13.85 -5.00 -5.09
CA GLU A 68 -14.73 -5.32 -6.19
C GLU A 68 -15.47 -4.10 -6.71
N ALA A 69 -15.59 -3.07 -5.89
CA ALA A 69 -16.23 -1.84 -6.31
C ALA A 69 -15.25 -0.99 -7.11
N ARG A 70 -15.79 -0.30 -8.11
CA ARG A 70 -14.97 0.61 -8.89
C ARG A 70 -14.57 1.80 -8.03
N LEU A 71 -13.26 2.06 -7.95
CA LEU A 71 -12.76 3.14 -7.12
C LEU A 71 -12.82 4.47 -7.81
N ARG A 72 -13.18 5.49 -7.04
CA ARG A 72 -13.21 6.87 -7.51
C ARG A 72 -12.46 7.73 -6.51
N LEU A 73 -11.19 7.39 -6.32
CA LEU A 73 -10.31 8.11 -5.40
C LEU A 73 -9.30 8.91 -6.20
N ALA A 74 -8.92 10.05 -5.68
CA ALA A 74 -7.81 10.81 -6.22
C ALA A 74 -6.52 10.33 -5.57
N PRO A 75 -5.38 10.37 -6.28
CA PRO A 75 -4.09 10.15 -5.64
C PRO A 75 -3.87 11.15 -4.51
N TRP A 76 -3.10 10.74 -3.52
CA TRP A 76 -2.72 11.58 -2.38
C TRP A 76 -3.89 11.92 -1.46
N THR A 77 -4.97 11.14 -1.50
CA THR A 77 -6.08 11.30 -0.57
C THR A 77 -5.67 10.70 0.78
N PRO A 78 -5.76 11.47 1.87
CA PRO A 78 -5.48 10.93 3.20
C PRO A 78 -6.59 9.98 3.63
N VAL A 79 -6.20 8.83 4.15
CA VAL A 79 -7.15 7.82 4.59
C VAL A 79 -6.59 7.13 5.84
N GLU A 80 -7.42 6.34 6.46
CA GLU A 80 -6.99 5.38 7.47
C GLU A 80 -7.27 4.00 6.93
N VAL A 81 -6.26 3.13 6.93
CA VAL A 81 -6.39 1.74 6.51
C VAL A 81 -6.43 0.88 7.76
N ILE A 82 -7.49 0.08 7.89
CA ILE A 82 -7.68 -0.79 9.04
C ILE A 82 -7.72 -2.21 8.52
N PHE A 83 -6.83 -3.06 8.99
CA PHE A 83 -6.81 -4.46 8.56
C PHE A 83 -6.44 -5.36 9.73
N ARG A 84 -6.82 -6.62 9.58
CA ARG A 84 -6.50 -7.64 10.58
C ARG A 84 -5.58 -8.67 9.95
N LEU A 85 -4.48 -8.96 10.60
CA LEU A 85 -3.54 -9.96 10.14
C LEU A 85 -2.89 -10.60 11.36
N ASN A 86 -2.77 -11.94 11.37
CA ASN A 86 -2.21 -12.69 12.50
C ASN A 86 -2.91 -12.35 13.82
N ASP A 87 -4.24 -12.22 13.75
CA ASP A 87 -5.10 -11.92 14.91
C ASP A 87 -4.84 -10.57 15.57
N GLU A 88 -4.16 -9.68 14.85
CA GLU A 88 -3.95 -8.32 15.31
C GLU A 88 -4.64 -7.35 14.37
N VAL A 89 -5.16 -6.27 14.93
CA VAL A 89 -5.77 -5.19 14.15
C VAL A 89 -4.76 -4.07 14.00
N PHE A 90 -4.53 -3.69 12.76
CA PHE A 90 -3.62 -2.59 12.43
C PHE A 90 -4.43 -1.42 11.92
N ARG A 91 -4.15 -0.24 12.43
CA ARG A 91 -4.76 1.00 12.00
C ARG A 91 -3.65 1.95 11.58
N CYS A 92 -3.59 2.23 10.30
CA CYS A 92 -2.49 2.99 9.75
C CYS A 92 -3.00 4.18 8.97
N ASP A 93 -2.52 5.36 9.30
CA ASP A 93 -2.74 6.50 8.42
C ASP A 93 -1.97 6.28 7.14
N ALA A 94 -2.57 6.68 6.03
CA ALA A 94 -1.98 6.45 4.72
C ALA A 94 -2.47 7.50 3.74
N THR A 95 -1.79 7.55 2.59
CA THR A 95 -2.26 8.32 1.46
C THR A 95 -2.34 7.41 0.25
N THR A 96 -3.33 7.66 -0.59
CA THR A 96 -3.46 6.91 -1.83
C THR A 96 -2.34 7.29 -2.78
N ARG A 97 -1.83 6.32 -3.53
CA ARG A 97 -0.77 6.55 -4.50
C ARG A 97 -1.18 6.11 -5.89
N MET A 98 -1.34 4.84 -6.08
CA MET A 98 -1.63 4.26 -7.39
C MET A 98 -3.08 3.82 -7.40
N ILE A 99 -3.90 4.49 -8.20
CA ILE A 99 -5.32 4.18 -8.26
C ILE A 99 -5.58 3.37 -9.53
N ARG A 100 -6.22 2.22 -9.35
CA ARG A 100 -6.68 1.38 -10.45
C ARG A 100 -8.19 1.28 -10.36
N THR A 101 -8.79 0.65 -11.37
CA THR A 101 -10.24 0.52 -11.40
C THR A 101 -10.77 -0.22 -10.17
N LYS A 102 -10.09 -1.30 -9.78
CA LYS A 102 -10.54 -2.14 -8.66
C LYS A 102 -9.43 -2.34 -7.64
N GLY A 103 -8.67 -1.32 -7.37
CA GLY A 103 -7.63 -1.42 -6.37
C GLY A 103 -6.83 -0.15 -6.25
N ALA A 104 -6.03 -0.06 -5.20
CA ALA A 104 -5.18 1.11 -4.98
C ALA A 104 -4.00 0.73 -4.11
N GLY A 105 -2.89 1.41 -4.37
CA GLY A 105 -1.73 1.37 -3.50
C GLY A 105 -1.83 2.47 -2.47
N PHE A 106 -1.38 2.18 -1.27
CA PHE A 106 -1.43 3.10 -0.14
C PHE A 106 -0.05 3.22 0.47
N LEU A 107 0.37 4.44 0.72
CA LEU A 107 1.62 4.74 1.38
C LEU A 107 1.30 5.09 2.83
N PHE A 108 1.85 4.33 3.78
CA PHE A 108 1.63 4.63 5.19
C PHE A 108 2.28 5.95 5.54
N SER A 109 1.62 6.71 6.40
CA SER A 109 2.08 8.03 6.80
C SER A 109 1.81 8.23 8.28
N ASN A 110 2.58 9.12 8.90
CA ASN A 110 2.35 9.55 10.28
C ASN A 110 2.21 8.40 11.27
N LEU A 111 2.95 7.31 11.06
CA LEU A 111 2.91 6.20 11.99
C LEU A 111 3.63 6.59 13.27
N ASN A 112 2.98 6.35 14.42
CA ASN A 112 3.65 6.55 15.68
C ASN A 112 4.64 5.40 15.94
N ALA A 113 5.47 5.56 16.96
CA ALA A 113 6.53 4.59 17.24
C ALA A 113 5.97 3.20 17.51
N LYS A 114 4.84 3.13 18.20
CA LYS A 114 4.22 1.85 18.52
C LYS A 114 3.77 1.13 17.26
N MET A 115 3.06 1.82 16.37
CA MET A 115 2.58 1.22 15.13
C MET A 115 3.74 0.85 14.22
N GLN A 116 4.76 1.70 14.15
CA GLN A 116 5.96 1.39 13.38
C GLN A 116 6.58 0.09 13.84
N THR A 117 6.72 -0.08 15.15
CA THR A 117 7.30 -1.29 15.72
C THR A 117 6.44 -2.51 15.43
N GLU A 118 5.12 -2.37 15.52
CA GLU A 118 4.21 -3.48 15.26
C GLU A 118 4.25 -3.90 13.79
N LEU A 119 4.32 -2.93 12.89
CA LEU A 119 4.45 -3.24 11.47
C LEU A 119 5.78 -3.93 11.16
N GLU A 120 6.85 -3.46 11.76
CA GLU A 120 8.16 -4.07 11.55
C GLU A 120 8.16 -5.51 12.05
N ARG A 121 7.52 -5.76 13.19
CA ARG A 121 7.40 -7.12 13.69
C ARG A 121 6.57 -8.00 12.76
N LEU A 122 5.45 -7.48 12.27
CA LEU A 122 4.61 -8.21 11.33
C LEU A 122 5.39 -8.57 10.08
N ILE A 123 6.10 -7.62 9.49
CA ILE A 123 6.87 -7.84 8.28
C ILE A 123 7.96 -8.88 8.53
N ARG A 124 8.60 -8.84 9.68
CA ARG A 124 9.61 -9.85 10.03
C ARG A 124 8.98 -11.24 10.11
N GLU A 125 7.81 -11.35 10.73
CA GLU A 125 7.11 -12.64 10.80
C GLU A 125 6.75 -13.15 9.40
N LEU A 126 6.31 -12.27 8.53
CA LEU A 126 5.97 -12.66 7.16
C LEU A 126 7.22 -13.11 6.39
N SER A 127 8.35 -12.47 6.63
CA SER A 127 9.58 -12.82 5.93
C SER A 127 10.14 -14.16 6.40
N GLU A 128 9.80 -14.58 7.60
CA GLU A 128 10.26 -15.86 8.14
C GLU A 128 9.33 -17.02 7.80
N GLY A 129 8.11 -16.70 7.50
CA GLY A 129 7.11 -17.69 7.18
C GLY A 129 6.97 -17.93 5.72
#